data_a5838a3b72c1a2edabb84ec412f326f3
#
_entry.id   a5838a3b72c1a2edabb84ec412f326f3
#
_cell.length_a   1.000
_cell.length_b   1.000
_cell.length_c   1.000
_cell.angle_alpha   90.00
_cell.angle_beta   90.00
_cell.angle_gamma   90.00
#
_symmetry.space_group_name_H-M   'P 1'
#
loop_
_entity.id
_entity.type
_entity.pdbx_description
1 polymer ?
#
loop_
_entity_poly.entity_id
_entity_poly.type
_entity_poly.pdbx_seq_one_letter_code
_entity_poly.pdbx_strand_id
1 'polypeptide(L)'
;KEGSSVQAYVSFYDGIVSDENGNPVYEDGSSLKEDEQGQIISHYVDEDGNLEYVASIGVADWNDSLLGKTIVCKLKDLGTLYKTRFTLAKEGSWNFEIKLPDVSTASDIKVAKSIENTPFTVDNVELSPISIEINYSVSGEATIKEDTNQVPQFFGVILKDGKKISFLGDAGGTGYNESMTEAYTLSSFVQVIEPDQVQTIILRNDDGDTFEIPIRQ
;
A
#
# COMPACT_ATOMS: atom_id res chain seq x y z
N LYS A 1 -24.23 0.13 -16.60
CA LYS A 1 -24.88 1.37 -16.14
C LYS A 1 -23.95 2.52 -16.52
N GLU A 2 -24.27 3.25 -17.58
CA GLU A 2 -23.62 4.54 -17.86
C GLU A 2 -23.89 5.48 -16.67
N GLY A 3 -22.86 6.04 -16.07
CA GLY A 3 -22.95 7.14 -15.12
C GLY A 3 -22.80 6.81 -13.63
N SER A 4 -22.39 5.61 -13.22
CA SER A 4 -22.01 5.43 -11.80
C SER A 4 -20.65 6.06 -11.53
N SER A 5 -20.62 7.13 -10.73
CA SER A 5 -19.38 7.67 -10.19
C SER A 5 -18.91 6.77 -9.05
N VAL A 6 -17.63 6.41 -9.09
CA VAL A 6 -16.94 5.75 -7.98
C VAL A 6 -16.35 6.84 -7.11
N GLN A 7 -16.57 6.77 -5.81
CA GLN A 7 -15.88 7.65 -4.88
C GLN A 7 -14.46 7.12 -4.68
N ALA A 8 -13.49 7.95 -4.99
CA ALA A 8 -12.09 7.63 -4.86
C ALA A 8 -11.34 8.68 -4.04
N TYR A 9 -10.26 8.27 -3.42
CA TYR A 9 -9.31 9.17 -2.77
C TYR A 9 -7.97 9.14 -3.52
N VAL A 10 -7.22 10.22 -3.42
CA VAL A 10 -5.91 10.36 -4.04
C VAL A 10 -4.90 10.72 -2.96
N SER A 11 -3.83 9.95 -2.89
CA SER A 11 -2.66 10.23 -2.06
C SER A 11 -1.47 10.52 -2.94
N PHE A 12 -0.65 11.50 -2.57
CA PHE A 12 0.61 11.77 -3.23
C PHE A 12 1.74 11.15 -2.39
N TYR A 13 2.58 10.38 -3.07
CA TYR A 13 3.77 9.82 -2.47
C TYR A 13 4.82 10.92 -2.29
N ASP A 14 5.36 11.05 -1.10
CA ASP A 14 6.32 12.09 -0.73
C ASP A 14 7.78 11.62 -0.69
N GLY A 15 8.06 10.39 -1.09
CA GLY A 15 9.40 9.80 -1.08
C GLY A 15 9.91 9.45 0.32
N ILE A 16 9.03 9.51 1.34
CA ILE A 16 9.38 9.20 2.72
C ILE A 16 8.86 7.81 3.05
N VAL A 17 9.77 6.97 3.54
CA VAL A 17 9.50 5.60 3.97
C VAL A 17 9.96 5.39 5.40
N SER A 18 9.67 4.23 5.99
CA SER A 18 10.22 3.88 7.30
C SER A 18 11.43 2.97 7.16
N ASP A 19 12.47 3.20 7.98
CA ASP A 19 13.59 2.29 8.13
C ASP A 19 13.18 1.00 8.89
N GLU A 20 14.09 0.09 9.10
CA GLU A 20 13.86 -1.16 9.84
C GLU A 20 13.41 -0.97 11.30
N ASN A 21 13.61 0.22 11.86
CA ASN A 21 13.22 0.59 13.22
C ASN A 21 11.94 1.42 13.27
N GLY A 22 11.34 1.72 12.10
CA GLY A 22 10.14 2.56 11.98
C GLY A 22 10.42 4.06 11.98
N ASN A 23 11.68 4.52 11.86
CA ASN A 23 11.98 5.93 11.74
C ASN A 23 11.77 6.40 10.29
N PRO A 24 11.22 7.61 10.08
CA PRO A 24 11.04 8.16 8.76
C PRO A 24 12.38 8.53 8.12
N VAL A 25 12.60 8.04 6.89
CA VAL A 25 13.80 8.29 6.07
C VAL A 25 13.37 8.52 4.62
N TYR A 26 14.25 9.06 3.77
CA TYR A 26 14.02 9.02 2.34
C TYR A 26 14.11 7.58 1.80
N GLU A 27 13.55 7.35 0.62
CA GLU A 27 13.53 6.04 -0.04
C GLU A 27 14.93 5.43 -0.25
N ASP A 28 15.97 6.28 -0.42
CA ASP A 28 17.38 5.88 -0.51
C ASP A 28 18.01 5.55 0.86
N GLY A 29 17.25 5.64 1.96
CA GLY A 29 17.70 5.41 3.33
C GLY A 29 18.39 6.61 3.96
N SER A 30 18.53 7.74 3.28
CA SER A 30 19.12 8.95 3.84
C SER A 30 18.19 9.65 4.83
N SER A 31 18.77 10.39 5.77
CA SER A 31 18.01 11.17 6.76
C SER A 31 17.22 12.29 6.11
N LEU A 32 16.03 12.55 6.66
CA LEU A 32 15.18 13.65 6.20
C LEU A 32 15.89 15.01 6.34
N LYS A 33 15.67 15.88 5.37
CA LYS A 33 16.17 17.25 5.34
C LYS A 33 15.02 18.23 5.50
N GLU A 34 15.27 19.33 6.18
CA GLU A 34 14.31 20.41 6.36
C GLU A 34 14.73 21.61 5.51
N ASP A 35 13.75 22.36 5.04
CA ASP A 35 13.93 23.67 4.40
C ASP A 35 14.16 24.77 5.45
N GLU A 36 14.34 26.01 4.99
CA GLU A 36 14.52 27.17 5.86
C GLU A 36 13.31 27.47 6.77
N GLN A 37 12.16 26.85 6.49
CA GLN A 37 10.92 26.97 7.26
C GLN A 37 10.72 25.79 8.23
N GLY A 38 11.66 24.82 8.29
CA GLY A 38 11.58 23.63 9.12
C GLY A 38 10.60 22.59 8.56
N GLN A 39 10.36 22.58 7.24
CA GLN A 39 9.57 21.56 6.59
C GLN A 39 10.47 20.49 5.98
N ILE A 40 10.02 19.24 6.08
CA ILE A 40 10.67 18.15 5.40
C ILE A 40 10.55 18.36 3.88
N ILE A 41 11.68 18.30 3.20
CA ILE A 41 11.78 18.44 1.76
C ILE A 41 11.34 17.10 1.14
N SER A 42 10.31 17.12 0.28
CA SER A 42 9.91 15.95 -0.50
C SER A 42 11.03 15.55 -1.47
N HIS A 43 11.30 14.24 -1.55
CA HIS A 43 12.42 13.72 -2.33
C HIS A 43 11.95 13.24 -3.72
N TYR A 44 11.56 14.19 -4.56
CA TYR A 44 11.02 13.93 -5.90
C TYR A 44 11.87 14.52 -7.01
N VAL A 45 13.18 14.44 -6.87
CA VAL A 45 14.07 14.90 -7.92
C VAL A 45 14.79 13.68 -8.45
N ASP A 46 14.53 13.32 -9.70
CA ASP A 46 15.23 12.22 -10.36
C ASP A 46 16.73 12.54 -10.60
N GLU A 47 17.48 11.57 -11.09
CA GLU A 47 18.93 11.72 -11.34
C GLU A 47 19.27 12.83 -12.35
N ASP A 48 18.32 13.18 -13.21
CA ASP A 48 18.44 14.24 -14.21
C ASP A 48 17.99 15.62 -13.67
N GLY A 49 17.54 15.68 -12.42
CA GLY A 49 17.04 16.89 -11.79
C GLY A 49 15.60 17.25 -12.15
N ASN A 50 14.83 16.30 -12.69
CA ASN A 50 13.40 16.49 -12.95
C ASN A 50 12.59 16.21 -11.68
N LEU A 51 11.49 16.96 -11.52
CA LEU A 51 10.55 16.74 -10.45
C LEU A 51 9.59 15.62 -10.82
N GLU A 52 9.57 14.56 -10.04
CA GLU A 52 8.69 13.42 -10.22
C GLU A 52 7.56 13.43 -9.19
N TYR A 53 6.34 13.15 -9.62
CA TYR A 53 5.18 13.00 -8.75
C TYR A 53 4.55 11.62 -8.92
N VAL A 54 4.42 10.90 -7.82
CA VAL A 54 3.68 9.65 -7.76
C VAL A 54 2.37 9.88 -7.02
N ALA A 55 1.26 9.50 -7.64
CA ALA A 55 -0.05 9.56 -7.01
C ALA A 55 -0.67 8.17 -6.94
N SER A 56 -1.15 7.78 -5.78
CA SER A 56 -1.94 6.57 -5.56
C SER A 56 -3.43 6.93 -5.54
N ILE A 57 -4.26 6.13 -6.20
CA ILE A 57 -5.71 6.33 -6.26
C ILE A 57 -6.40 5.07 -5.76
N GLY A 58 -7.15 5.19 -4.66
CA GLY A 58 -7.93 4.12 -4.06
C GLY A 58 -9.42 4.38 -4.13
N VAL A 59 -10.23 3.32 -4.09
CA VAL A 59 -11.69 3.41 -3.93
C VAL A 59 -12.05 3.61 -2.46
N ALA A 60 -13.12 4.37 -2.19
CA ALA A 60 -13.63 4.59 -0.84
C ALA A 60 -14.55 3.47 -0.36
N ASP A 61 -15.18 2.73 -1.27
CA ASP A 61 -16.03 1.57 -0.97
C ASP A 61 -15.39 0.31 -1.54
N TRP A 62 -15.22 -0.71 -0.73
CA TRP A 62 -14.62 -2.00 -1.08
C TRP A 62 -15.35 -2.77 -2.18
N ASN A 63 -16.66 -2.49 -2.36
CA ASN A 63 -17.46 -3.07 -3.44
C ASN A 63 -17.27 -2.35 -4.77
N ASP A 64 -16.56 -1.23 -4.77
CA ASP A 64 -16.25 -0.47 -5.98
C ASP A 64 -14.93 -0.95 -6.62
N SER A 65 -14.79 -0.67 -7.91
CA SER A 65 -13.57 -0.98 -8.66
C SER A 65 -13.24 0.12 -9.66
N LEU A 66 -11.97 0.41 -9.80
CA LEU A 66 -11.42 1.30 -10.83
C LEU A 66 -11.10 0.57 -12.14
N LEU A 67 -11.16 -0.76 -12.17
CA LEU A 67 -10.89 -1.55 -13.38
C LEU A 67 -11.82 -1.14 -14.52
N GLY A 68 -11.26 -1.01 -15.70
CA GLY A 68 -11.98 -0.59 -16.91
C GLY A 68 -12.44 0.87 -16.94
N LYS A 69 -12.19 1.67 -15.90
CA LYS A 69 -12.56 3.08 -15.86
C LYS A 69 -11.49 3.97 -16.51
N THR A 70 -11.87 5.18 -16.87
CA THR A 70 -10.96 6.21 -17.34
C THR A 70 -10.77 7.23 -16.23
N ILE A 71 -9.52 7.41 -15.82
CA ILE A 71 -9.13 8.46 -14.87
C ILE A 71 -8.80 9.72 -15.66
N VAL A 72 -9.45 10.83 -15.29
CA VAL A 72 -9.15 12.15 -15.84
C VAL A 72 -8.43 12.95 -14.78
N CYS A 73 -7.15 13.19 -14.98
CA CYS A 73 -6.32 13.98 -14.10
C CYS A 73 -6.18 15.40 -14.65
N LYS A 74 -6.56 16.39 -13.86
CA LYS A 74 -6.45 17.83 -14.20
C LYS A 74 -5.61 18.53 -13.16
N LEU A 75 -4.37 18.82 -13.51
CA LEU A 75 -3.43 19.54 -12.65
C LEU A 75 -3.36 21.00 -13.07
N LYS A 76 -3.31 21.87 -12.10
CA LYS A 76 -3.18 23.31 -12.32
C LYS A 76 -2.14 23.87 -11.36
N ASP A 77 -1.22 24.63 -11.90
CA ASP A 77 -0.16 25.31 -11.19
C ASP A 77 0.75 24.37 -10.37
N LEU A 78 2.02 24.56 -10.43
CA LEU A 78 3.02 23.83 -9.66
C LEU A 78 3.56 24.75 -8.57
N GLY A 79 3.63 24.24 -7.33
CA GLY A 79 4.13 25.04 -6.20
C GLY A 79 4.26 24.21 -4.94
N THR A 80 4.65 24.87 -3.86
CA THR A 80 4.75 24.29 -2.53
C THR A 80 3.59 24.76 -1.65
N LEU A 81 3.03 23.83 -0.88
CA LEU A 81 2.00 24.12 0.11
C LEU A 81 2.62 24.07 1.51
N TYR A 82 2.67 25.22 2.19
CA TYR A 82 3.09 25.28 3.58
C TYR A 82 1.90 25.68 4.47
N LYS A 83 1.52 24.79 5.36
CA LYS A 83 0.28 24.91 6.15
C LYS A 83 -0.91 25.19 5.22
N THR A 84 -1.37 26.44 5.15
CA THR A 84 -2.49 26.87 4.29
C THR A 84 -2.06 27.80 3.17
N ARG A 85 -0.76 28.08 3.05
CA ARG A 85 -0.22 29.00 2.06
C ARG A 85 0.42 28.25 0.91
N PHE A 86 -0.17 28.39 -0.27
CA PHE A 86 0.41 27.92 -1.53
C PHE A 86 1.37 28.95 -2.09
N THR A 87 2.60 28.55 -2.39
CA THR A 87 3.60 29.37 -3.07
C THR A 87 3.79 28.83 -4.47
N LEU A 88 3.38 29.63 -5.45
CA LEU A 88 3.46 29.27 -6.86
C LEU A 88 4.92 29.24 -7.33
N ALA A 89 5.37 28.10 -7.87
CA ALA A 89 6.66 27.98 -8.54
C ALA A 89 6.53 28.12 -10.06
N LYS A 90 5.49 27.54 -10.67
CA LYS A 90 5.23 27.63 -12.11
C LYS A 90 3.73 27.60 -12.37
N GLU A 91 3.26 28.58 -13.14
CA GLU A 91 1.90 28.59 -13.67
C GLU A 91 1.78 27.61 -14.84
N GLY A 92 0.68 26.83 -14.88
CA GLY A 92 0.43 25.90 -15.95
C GLY A 92 -0.87 25.12 -15.77
N SER A 93 -1.23 24.35 -16.79
CA SER A 93 -2.37 23.43 -16.76
C SER A 93 -2.00 22.16 -17.55
N TRP A 94 -2.15 21.02 -16.90
CA TRP A 94 -1.85 19.72 -17.48
C TRP A 94 -3.08 18.82 -17.33
N ASN A 95 -3.48 18.16 -18.42
CA ASN A 95 -4.62 17.26 -18.44
C ASN A 95 -4.16 15.91 -19.00
N PHE A 96 -4.49 14.85 -18.28
CA PHE A 96 -4.19 13.47 -18.66
C PHE A 96 -5.45 12.63 -18.61
N GLU A 97 -5.61 11.73 -19.55
CA GLU A 97 -6.61 10.67 -19.53
C GLU A 97 -5.90 9.32 -19.52
N ILE A 98 -6.19 8.50 -18.51
CA ILE A 98 -5.59 7.19 -18.32
C ILE A 98 -6.70 6.16 -18.33
N LYS A 99 -6.75 5.32 -19.36
CA LYS A 99 -7.66 4.16 -19.39
C LYS A 99 -7.03 3.03 -18.60
N LEU A 100 -7.68 2.64 -17.51
CA LEU A 100 -7.26 1.49 -16.72
C LEU A 100 -7.62 0.17 -17.42
N PRO A 101 -6.83 -0.90 -17.22
CA PRO A 101 -7.15 -2.23 -17.75
C PRO A 101 -8.47 -2.75 -17.16
N ASP A 102 -9.13 -3.63 -17.90
CA ASP A 102 -10.40 -4.26 -17.48
C ASP A 102 -10.17 -5.39 -16.44
N VAL A 103 -8.92 -5.83 -16.25
CA VAL A 103 -8.55 -6.90 -15.34
C VAL A 103 -7.42 -6.45 -14.42
N SER A 104 -7.37 -6.98 -13.21
CA SER A 104 -6.28 -6.74 -12.27
C SER A 104 -4.97 -7.29 -12.83
N THR A 105 -3.87 -6.59 -12.58
CA THR A 105 -2.49 -7.04 -12.84
C THR A 105 -1.85 -7.66 -11.59
N ALA A 106 -2.58 -7.77 -10.49
CA ALA A 106 -2.11 -8.44 -9.29
C ALA A 106 -1.83 -9.93 -9.57
N SER A 107 -0.79 -10.43 -8.96
CA SER A 107 -0.46 -11.86 -8.97
C SER A 107 -1.24 -12.57 -7.87
N ASP A 108 -2.06 -13.56 -8.22
CA ASP A 108 -2.71 -14.45 -7.25
C ASP A 108 -1.75 -15.60 -6.91
N ILE A 109 -1.35 -15.69 -5.64
CA ILE A 109 -0.33 -16.60 -5.13
C ILE A 109 -0.95 -17.49 -4.06
N LYS A 110 -1.10 -18.80 -4.35
CA LYS A 110 -1.51 -19.79 -3.35
C LYS A 110 -0.40 -20.02 -2.35
N VAL A 111 -0.72 -19.90 -1.07
CA VAL A 111 0.24 -20.02 0.04
C VAL A 111 -0.04 -21.24 0.91
N ALA A 112 -1.26 -21.40 1.42
CA ALA A 112 -1.71 -22.48 2.28
C ALA A 112 -0.76 -22.73 3.48
N LYS A 113 -0.37 -21.65 4.17
CA LYS A 113 0.60 -21.67 5.27
C LYS A 113 -0.04 -21.24 6.58
N SER A 114 -0.05 -22.15 7.56
CA SER A 114 -0.49 -21.83 8.92
C SER A 114 0.54 -20.96 9.63
N ILE A 115 0.03 -19.97 10.38
CA ILE A 115 0.83 -19.07 11.21
C ILE A 115 1.02 -19.73 12.57
N GLU A 116 2.28 -19.93 12.98
CA GLU A 116 2.61 -20.64 14.22
C GLU A 116 1.99 -19.99 15.46
N ASN A 117 1.47 -20.80 16.37
CA ASN A 117 0.82 -20.40 17.61
C ASN A 117 -0.43 -19.51 17.44
N THR A 118 -1.03 -19.51 16.24
CA THR A 118 -2.28 -18.81 15.94
C THR A 118 -3.29 -19.76 15.30
N PRO A 119 -4.59 -19.45 15.31
CA PRO A 119 -5.57 -20.24 14.58
C PRO A 119 -5.59 -19.94 13.06
N PHE A 120 -4.79 -18.99 12.60
CA PHE A 120 -4.85 -18.46 11.23
C PHE A 120 -3.99 -19.25 10.26
N THR A 121 -4.53 -19.42 9.05
CA THR A 121 -3.82 -19.94 7.88
C THR A 121 -3.91 -18.90 6.79
N VAL A 122 -2.77 -18.51 6.21
CA VAL A 122 -2.75 -17.69 4.98
C VAL A 122 -3.07 -18.62 3.82
N ASP A 123 -4.19 -18.41 3.15
CA ASP A 123 -4.65 -19.27 2.05
C ASP A 123 -4.05 -18.82 0.71
N ASN A 124 -4.22 -17.54 0.39
CA ASN A 124 -3.66 -16.92 -0.81
C ASN A 124 -3.32 -15.45 -0.59
N VAL A 125 -2.50 -14.93 -1.48
CA VAL A 125 -2.06 -13.53 -1.51
C VAL A 125 -2.25 -12.98 -2.92
N GLU A 126 -3.00 -11.89 -3.04
CA GLU A 126 -3.03 -11.09 -4.26
C GLU A 126 -2.05 -9.94 -4.12
N LEU A 127 -0.97 -9.96 -4.90
CA LEU A 127 0.12 -8.99 -4.82
C LEU A 127 0.23 -8.16 -6.09
N SER A 128 0.17 -6.85 -5.93
CA SER A 128 0.40 -5.86 -6.99
C SER A 128 1.63 -4.99 -6.68
N PRO A 129 2.08 -4.13 -7.61
CA PRO A 129 3.15 -3.18 -7.31
C PRO A 129 2.84 -2.17 -6.19
N ILE A 130 1.56 -1.95 -5.88
CA ILE A 130 1.08 -0.87 -5.01
C ILE A 130 0.14 -1.33 -3.90
N SER A 131 -0.17 -2.63 -3.83
CA SER A 131 -1.10 -3.17 -2.81
C SER A 131 -0.94 -4.67 -2.63
N ILE A 132 -1.44 -5.16 -1.51
CA ILE A 132 -1.55 -6.58 -1.20
C ILE A 132 -2.92 -6.86 -0.57
N GLU A 133 -3.55 -7.96 -1.00
CA GLU A 133 -4.67 -8.57 -0.31
C GLU A 133 -4.24 -9.95 0.18
N ILE A 134 -4.56 -10.27 1.43
CA ILE A 134 -4.21 -11.55 2.05
C ILE A 134 -5.48 -12.18 2.57
N ASN A 135 -5.77 -13.39 2.13
CA ASN A 135 -6.93 -14.15 2.53
C ASN A 135 -6.54 -15.20 3.56
N TYR A 136 -7.34 -15.31 4.61
CA TYR A 136 -7.12 -16.19 5.75
C TYR A 136 -8.31 -17.09 6.02
N SER A 137 -8.01 -18.32 6.45
CA SER A 137 -8.96 -19.19 7.12
C SER A 137 -8.56 -19.42 8.58
N VAL A 138 -9.55 -19.79 9.40
CA VAL A 138 -9.39 -20.08 10.83
C VAL A 138 -9.57 -21.54 11.09
N SER A 139 -8.59 -22.18 11.75
CA SER A 139 -8.58 -23.61 12.03
C SER A 139 -9.37 -23.97 13.29
N GLY A 140 -9.94 -25.18 13.31
CA GLY A 140 -10.64 -25.76 14.45
C GLY A 140 -12.00 -25.11 14.71
N GLU A 141 -12.36 -25.01 16.00
CA GLU A 141 -13.60 -24.35 16.46
C GLU A 141 -13.41 -22.85 16.72
N ALA A 142 -12.22 -22.31 16.45
CA ALA A 142 -11.95 -20.90 16.64
C ALA A 142 -12.71 -20.07 15.60
N THR A 143 -13.15 -18.89 16.01
CA THR A 143 -13.73 -17.88 15.12
C THR A 143 -13.07 -16.54 15.39
N ILE A 144 -13.00 -15.73 14.35
CA ILE A 144 -12.51 -14.36 14.47
C ILE A 144 -13.54 -13.55 15.27
N LYS A 145 -13.07 -12.70 16.19
CA LYS A 145 -13.95 -11.79 16.94
C LYS A 145 -13.94 -10.43 16.26
N GLU A 146 -15.13 -9.94 15.92
CA GLU A 146 -15.30 -8.68 15.20
C GLU A 146 -14.66 -7.47 15.91
N ASP A 147 -14.72 -7.45 17.24
CA ASP A 147 -14.22 -6.34 18.07
C ASP A 147 -12.71 -6.41 18.34
N THR A 148 -12.01 -7.38 17.76
CA THR A 148 -10.57 -7.57 18.01
C THR A 148 -9.80 -7.64 16.70
N ASN A 149 -8.68 -6.96 16.66
CA ASN A 149 -7.75 -7.02 15.54
C ASN A 149 -6.86 -8.28 15.64
N GLN A 150 -7.50 -9.45 15.64
CA GLN A 150 -6.82 -10.74 15.78
C GLN A 150 -6.07 -11.16 14.52
N VAL A 151 -6.57 -10.74 13.36
CA VAL A 151 -6.00 -11.14 12.07
C VAL A 151 -4.67 -10.43 11.89
N PRO A 152 -3.56 -11.17 11.69
CA PRO A 152 -2.27 -10.55 11.47
C PRO A 152 -2.29 -9.64 10.24
N GLN A 153 -1.82 -8.41 10.41
CA GLN A 153 -1.82 -7.38 9.37
C GLN A 153 -0.53 -7.43 8.56
N PHE A 154 -0.61 -6.99 7.31
CA PHE A 154 0.58 -6.85 6.48
C PHE A 154 1.52 -5.79 7.07
N PHE A 155 2.80 -6.13 7.17
CA PHE A 155 3.83 -5.27 7.72
C PHE A 155 4.94 -4.93 6.71
N GLY A 156 5.30 -5.89 5.85
CA GLY A 156 6.38 -5.68 4.90
C GLY A 156 6.72 -6.91 4.07
N VAL A 157 7.84 -6.86 3.40
CA VAL A 157 8.32 -7.94 2.52
C VAL A 157 9.81 -8.22 2.70
N ILE A 158 10.24 -9.41 2.29
CA ILE A 158 11.64 -9.76 2.04
C ILE A 158 11.76 -10.06 0.54
N LEU A 159 12.68 -9.38 -0.10
CA LEU A 159 12.96 -9.56 -1.52
C LEU A 159 13.89 -10.76 -1.76
N LYS A 160 14.01 -11.22 -3.01
CA LYS A 160 14.88 -12.33 -3.40
C LYS A 160 16.37 -12.10 -3.12
N ASP A 161 16.82 -10.87 -3.09
CA ASP A 161 18.18 -10.47 -2.72
C ASP A 161 18.43 -10.43 -1.20
N GLY A 162 17.38 -10.71 -0.39
CA GLY A 162 17.40 -10.67 1.06
C GLY A 162 17.12 -9.29 1.66
N LYS A 163 16.90 -8.26 0.86
CA LYS A 163 16.52 -6.93 1.36
C LYS A 163 15.15 -7.03 2.04
N LYS A 164 15.07 -6.56 3.28
CA LYS A 164 13.83 -6.44 4.05
C LYS A 164 13.28 -5.03 3.93
N ILE A 165 11.99 -4.90 3.58
CA ILE A 165 11.25 -3.64 3.55
C ILE A 165 10.14 -3.76 4.60
N SER A 166 10.30 -3.08 5.73
CA SER A 166 9.33 -3.01 6.82
C SER A 166 8.47 -1.75 6.69
N PHE A 167 7.31 -1.74 7.36
CA PHE A 167 6.35 -0.62 7.33
C PHE A 167 5.90 -0.24 5.90
N LEU A 168 5.81 -1.24 5.04
CA LEU A 168 5.43 -1.05 3.64
C LEU A 168 3.92 -0.74 3.48
N GLY A 169 3.08 -1.26 4.37
CA GLY A 169 1.64 -0.98 4.36
C GLY A 169 1.34 0.41 4.91
N ASP A 170 0.47 1.16 4.22
CA ASP A 170 0.02 2.51 4.61
C ASP A 170 -1.44 2.48 5.04
N ALA A 171 -2.34 2.41 4.07
CA ALA A 171 -3.78 2.36 4.32
C ALA A 171 -4.32 0.96 4.01
N GLY A 172 -5.32 0.54 4.77
CA GLY A 172 -5.89 -0.77 4.56
C GLY A 172 -7.10 -1.04 5.46
N GLY A 173 -7.50 -2.29 5.49
CA GLY A 173 -8.61 -2.73 6.33
C GLY A 173 -8.73 -4.25 6.35
N THR A 174 -9.60 -4.73 7.23
CA THR A 174 -9.91 -6.14 7.41
C THR A 174 -11.39 -6.37 7.18
N GLY A 175 -11.73 -7.37 6.36
CA GLY A 175 -13.07 -7.86 6.20
C GLY A 175 -13.20 -9.32 6.66
N TYR A 176 -14.44 -9.75 6.91
CA TYR A 176 -14.76 -11.08 7.42
C TYR A 176 -15.94 -11.67 6.66
N ASN A 177 -16.02 -12.99 6.61
CA ASN A 177 -17.25 -13.65 6.17
C ASN A 177 -18.30 -13.65 7.31
N GLU A 178 -19.57 -13.98 6.99
CA GLU A 178 -20.68 -13.97 7.95
C GLU A 178 -20.45 -14.93 9.14
N SER A 179 -19.72 -16.02 8.94
CA SER A 179 -19.44 -17.02 9.99
C SER A 179 -18.21 -16.70 10.82
N MET A 180 -17.49 -15.65 10.49
CA MET A 180 -16.22 -15.25 11.17
C MET A 180 -15.15 -16.36 11.15
N THR A 181 -15.16 -17.18 10.11
CA THR A 181 -14.18 -18.27 9.91
C THR A 181 -13.18 -17.98 8.81
N GLU A 182 -13.41 -16.93 8.04
CA GLU A 182 -12.52 -16.43 6.99
C GLU A 182 -12.40 -14.93 7.12
N ALA A 183 -11.23 -14.41 6.79
CA ALA A 183 -10.95 -12.99 6.75
C ALA A 183 -10.08 -12.65 5.55
N TYR A 184 -10.09 -11.38 5.17
CA TYR A 184 -9.07 -10.81 4.31
C TYR A 184 -8.54 -9.52 4.92
N THR A 185 -7.28 -9.23 4.64
CA THR A 185 -6.67 -7.93 4.91
C THR A 185 -6.20 -7.33 3.61
N LEU A 186 -6.44 -6.04 3.45
CA LEU A 186 -5.96 -5.26 2.29
C LEU A 186 -5.05 -4.16 2.80
N SER A 187 -3.93 -3.95 2.12
CA SER A 187 -3.03 -2.81 2.38
C SER A 187 -2.57 -2.20 1.07
N SER A 188 -2.64 -0.87 0.97
CA SER A 188 -1.89 -0.11 -0.02
C SER A 188 -0.46 0.09 0.47
N PHE A 189 0.47 0.32 -0.46
CA PHE A 189 1.89 0.49 -0.13
C PHE A 189 2.28 1.96 -0.15
N VAL A 190 3.20 2.33 0.74
CA VAL A 190 3.82 3.65 0.78
C VAL A 190 4.80 3.89 -0.38
N GLN A 191 5.25 2.83 -1.06
CA GLN A 191 6.15 2.90 -2.20
C GLN A 191 5.80 1.80 -3.22
N VAL A 192 6.22 1.99 -4.46
CA VAL A 192 6.06 0.97 -5.51
C VAL A 192 7.10 -0.14 -5.31
N ILE A 193 6.68 -1.39 -5.42
CA ILE A 193 7.57 -2.56 -5.38
C ILE A 193 7.46 -3.37 -6.66
N GLU A 194 8.44 -4.23 -6.92
CA GLU A 194 8.39 -5.22 -7.98
C GLU A 194 7.85 -6.55 -7.41
N PRO A 195 6.59 -6.95 -7.69
CA PRO A 195 5.97 -8.15 -7.10
C PRO A 195 6.78 -9.41 -7.37
N ASP A 196 7.45 -9.49 -8.52
CA ASP A 196 8.28 -10.63 -8.88
C ASP A 196 9.54 -10.78 -8.04
N GLN A 197 9.99 -9.73 -7.37
CA GLN A 197 11.13 -9.76 -6.47
C GLN A 197 10.75 -10.16 -5.05
N VAL A 198 9.45 -10.15 -4.69
CA VAL A 198 9.01 -10.54 -3.35
C VAL A 198 9.11 -12.06 -3.18
N GLN A 199 9.86 -12.49 -2.16
CA GLN A 199 10.00 -13.89 -1.77
C GLN A 199 9.13 -14.23 -0.56
N THR A 200 9.06 -13.32 0.41
CA THR A 200 8.37 -13.54 1.70
C THR A 200 7.58 -12.30 2.05
N ILE A 201 6.36 -12.47 2.57
CA ILE A 201 5.62 -11.40 3.22
C ILE A 201 5.85 -11.46 4.72
N ILE A 202 5.80 -10.30 5.37
CA ILE A 202 5.91 -10.16 6.81
C ILE A 202 4.57 -9.68 7.33
N LEU A 203 4.00 -10.47 8.23
CA LEU A 203 2.77 -10.12 8.94
C LEU A 203 3.10 -9.71 10.36
N ARG A 204 2.23 -8.93 10.99
CA ARG A 204 2.37 -8.50 12.37
C ARG A 204 1.02 -8.55 13.09
N ASN A 205 1.00 -9.07 14.32
CA ASN A 205 -0.17 -9.01 15.19
C ASN A 205 -0.15 -7.75 16.07
N ASP A 206 -1.21 -7.54 16.85
CA ASP A 206 -1.33 -6.40 17.76
C ASP A 206 -0.33 -6.43 18.92
N ASP A 207 0.16 -7.61 19.30
CA ASP A 207 1.18 -7.78 20.33
C ASP A 207 2.58 -7.38 19.83
N GLY A 208 2.70 -7.15 18.51
CA GLY A 208 3.94 -6.77 17.85
C GLY A 208 4.78 -7.95 17.35
N ASP A 209 4.30 -9.19 17.52
CA ASP A 209 4.96 -10.36 16.97
C ASP A 209 4.91 -10.34 15.45
N THR A 210 5.99 -10.72 14.81
CA THR A 210 6.09 -10.80 13.35
C THR A 210 6.18 -12.23 12.86
N PHE A 211 5.54 -12.50 11.72
CA PHE A 211 5.50 -13.80 11.07
C PHE A 211 5.99 -13.68 9.63
N GLU A 212 7.01 -14.43 9.29
CA GLU A 212 7.54 -14.49 7.93
C GLU A 212 6.87 -15.63 7.16
N ILE A 213 6.12 -15.29 6.12
CA ILE A 213 5.36 -16.22 5.30
C ILE A 213 5.99 -16.26 3.89
N PRO A 214 6.76 -17.30 3.55
CA PRO A 214 7.26 -17.48 2.19
C PRO A 214 6.09 -17.65 1.21
N ILE A 215 6.06 -16.83 0.17
CA ILE A 215 5.02 -16.86 -0.88
C ILE A 215 5.55 -17.43 -2.20
N ARG A 216 6.87 -17.58 -2.32
CA ARG A 216 7.53 -18.20 -3.47
C ARG A 216 8.67 -19.08 -2.97
N GLN A 217 8.87 -20.21 -3.64
CA GLN A 217 9.98 -21.13 -3.41
C GLN A 217 11.10 -20.93 -4.42
#